data_c6661bf8fe6731024bca803668a65193
#
_entry.id   c6661bf8fe6731024bca803668a65193
#
_cell.length_a   1.000
_cell.length_b   1.000
_cell.length_c   1.000
_cell.angle_alpha   90.00
_cell.angle_beta   90.00
_cell.angle_gamma   90.00
#
_symmetry.space_group_name_H-M   'P 1'
#
loop_
_entity.id
_entity.type
_entity.pdbx_description
1 polymer ?
#
loop_
_entity_poly.entity_id
_entity_poly.type
_entity_poly.pdbx_seq_one_letter_code
_entity_poly.pdbx_strand_id
1 'polypeptide(L)'
;TPAQSEDLSKIFCSQVTDTDKIHFQINSESLDENDLPLVITQSEFMRRMKDMAQYGGGYSFYGEMPDSYNLVVNSNHPLIISLAESLEKEHAEELKKNNAGIEKTKVEIDFMEKEHAKKKPEEISTFEKDDLERLRGELKQLEEKRKTVLTGFGEEHKSVRQRIDLAMLANNMLKGEALSSFVR
;
A
#
# COMPACT_ATOMS: atom_id res chain seq x y z
N THR A 1 -4.21 14.58 5.13
CA THR A 1 -3.21 14.29 6.21
C THR A 1 -2.36 13.07 5.83
N PRO A 2 -1.14 12.88 6.42
CA PRO A 2 -0.31 11.69 6.14
C PRO A 2 -1.04 10.36 6.39
N ALA A 3 -1.85 10.28 7.42
CA ALA A 3 -2.64 9.08 7.73
C ALA A 3 -3.68 8.78 6.63
N GLN A 4 -4.35 9.78 6.09
CA GLN A 4 -5.30 9.62 4.98
C GLN A 4 -4.60 9.14 3.70
N SER A 5 -3.39 9.64 3.43
CA SER A 5 -2.57 9.20 2.29
C SER A 5 -2.18 7.74 2.41
N GLU A 6 -1.84 7.28 3.61
CA GLU A 6 -1.53 5.87 3.88
C GLU A 6 -2.78 4.98 3.72
N ASP A 7 -3.94 5.42 4.22
CA ASP A 7 -5.19 4.67 4.07
C ASP A 7 -5.59 4.52 2.60
N LEU A 8 -5.50 5.60 1.82
CA LEU A 8 -5.74 5.57 0.38
C LEU A 8 -4.80 4.58 -0.32
N SER A 9 -3.51 4.65 -0.04
CA SER A 9 -2.53 3.71 -0.62
C SER A 9 -2.90 2.26 -0.30
N LYS A 10 -3.33 1.96 0.92
CA LYS A 10 -3.75 0.61 1.34
C LYS A 10 -5.04 0.15 0.65
N ILE A 11 -6.03 1.04 0.50
CA ILE A 11 -7.27 0.75 -0.23
C ILE A 11 -6.96 0.36 -1.67
N PHE A 12 -6.18 1.16 -2.38
CA PHE A 12 -5.81 0.86 -3.77
C PHE A 12 -4.93 -0.39 -3.87
N CYS A 13 -3.98 -0.58 -2.93
CA CYS A 13 -3.13 -1.77 -2.89
C CYS A 13 -3.94 -3.07 -2.75
N SER A 14 -5.03 -3.06 -1.99
CA SER A 14 -5.88 -4.24 -1.81
C SER A 14 -6.62 -4.65 -3.09
N GLN A 15 -6.81 -3.72 -4.04
CA GLN A 15 -7.56 -3.93 -5.28
C GLN A 15 -6.67 -4.15 -6.51
N VAL A 16 -5.37 -3.92 -6.38
CA VAL A 16 -4.38 -4.22 -7.43
C VAL A 16 -3.86 -5.62 -7.24
N THR A 17 -3.91 -6.43 -8.28
CA THR A 17 -3.37 -7.80 -8.24
C THR A 17 -2.00 -7.81 -8.92
N ASP A 18 -0.98 -8.10 -8.17
CA ASP A 18 0.33 -8.42 -8.72
C ASP A 18 0.27 -9.75 -9.49
N THR A 19 1.08 -9.83 -10.52
CA THR A 19 1.28 -11.06 -11.29
C THR A 19 2.74 -11.48 -11.25
N ASP A 20 3.05 -12.70 -11.66
CA ASP A 20 4.46 -13.17 -11.75
C ASP A 20 5.34 -12.27 -12.61
N LYS A 21 4.73 -11.44 -13.46
CA LYS A 21 5.44 -10.57 -14.41
C LYS A 21 5.37 -9.09 -14.09
N ILE A 22 4.46 -8.68 -13.20
CA ILE A 22 4.18 -7.26 -12.92
C ILE A 22 3.97 -7.08 -11.42
N HIS A 23 4.74 -6.17 -10.83
CA HIS A 23 4.58 -5.71 -9.47
C HIS A 23 4.25 -4.22 -9.43
N PHE A 24 3.30 -3.85 -8.58
CA PHE A 24 2.92 -2.48 -8.33
C PHE A 24 3.37 -2.00 -6.95
N GLN A 25 4.04 -0.85 -6.92
CA GLN A 25 4.21 -0.06 -5.71
C GLN A 25 3.15 1.04 -5.71
N ILE A 26 2.35 1.12 -4.64
CA ILE A 26 1.29 2.09 -4.54
C ILE A 26 1.69 3.18 -3.55
N ASN A 27 1.73 4.42 -4.03
CA ASN A 27 2.05 5.60 -3.25
C ASN A 27 0.94 6.65 -3.41
N SER A 28 0.74 7.47 -2.38
CA SER A 28 -0.15 8.62 -2.46
C SER A 28 0.70 9.90 -2.47
N GLU A 29 0.48 10.74 -3.47
CA GLU A 29 1.18 12.01 -3.66
C GLU A 29 0.18 13.16 -3.88
N SER A 30 0.59 14.36 -3.54
CA SER A 30 -0.16 15.58 -3.77
C SER A 30 0.24 16.15 -5.13
N LEU A 31 -0.47 15.78 -6.19
CA LEU A 31 -0.29 16.31 -7.54
C LEU A 31 -1.26 17.47 -7.77
N ASP A 32 -1.29 18.03 -8.99
CA ASP A 32 -2.29 19.04 -9.36
C ASP A 32 -3.70 18.44 -9.34
N GLU A 33 -4.70 19.22 -8.93
CA GLU A 33 -6.10 18.78 -8.85
C GLU A 33 -6.71 18.41 -10.21
N ASN A 34 -6.14 18.96 -11.28
CA ASN A 34 -6.56 18.68 -12.66
C ASN A 34 -5.79 17.53 -13.32
N ASP A 35 -4.76 17.00 -12.64
CA ASP A 35 -4.07 15.80 -13.08
C ASP A 35 -4.97 14.56 -12.91
N LEU A 36 -4.55 13.43 -13.47
CA LEU A 36 -5.29 12.19 -13.35
C LEU A 36 -5.39 11.74 -11.87
N PRO A 37 -6.51 11.12 -11.46
CA PRO A 37 -6.69 10.59 -10.11
C PRO A 37 -5.68 9.49 -9.76
N LEU A 38 -5.28 8.70 -10.76
CA LEU A 38 -4.25 7.67 -10.66
C LEU A 38 -3.28 7.79 -11.83
N VAL A 39 -1.99 7.73 -11.53
CA VAL A 39 -0.91 7.80 -12.53
C VAL A 39 -0.04 6.54 -12.38
N ILE A 40 0.17 5.82 -13.48
CA ILE A 40 1.10 4.69 -13.52
C ILE A 40 2.40 5.15 -14.16
N THR A 41 3.51 4.95 -13.45
CA THR A 41 4.86 5.27 -13.92
C THR A 41 5.77 4.05 -13.82
N GLN A 42 6.77 3.99 -14.68
CA GLN A 42 7.81 2.95 -14.63
C GLN A 42 9.18 3.60 -14.39
N SER A 43 10.02 2.94 -13.61
CA SER A 43 11.40 3.39 -13.42
C SER A 43 12.15 3.36 -14.76
N GLU A 44 12.62 4.52 -15.19
CA GLU A 44 13.41 4.66 -16.42
C GLU A 44 14.68 3.80 -16.38
N PHE A 45 15.29 3.66 -15.21
CA PHE A 45 16.45 2.80 -15.02
C PHE A 45 16.10 1.33 -15.31
N MET A 46 15.03 0.81 -14.74
CA MET A 46 14.60 -0.57 -14.95
C MET A 46 14.21 -0.83 -16.39
N ARG A 47 13.51 0.13 -17.03
CA ARG A 47 13.16 0.07 -18.44
C ARG A 47 14.42 -0.06 -19.31
N ARG A 48 15.40 0.82 -19.11
CA ARG A 48 16.69 0.79 -19.85
C ARG A 48 17.47 -0.50 -19.62
N MET A 49 17.52 -1.00 -18.38
CA MET A 49 18.21 -2.25 -18.07
C MET A 49 17.58 -3.44 -18.81
N LYS A 50 16.25 -3.49 -18.90
CA LYS A 50 15.53 -4.51 -19.67
C LYS A 50 15.76 -4.39 -21.16
N ASP A 51 15.71 -3.17 -21.70
CA ASP A 51 16.03 -2.92 -23.12
C ASP A 51 17.45 -3.42 -23.44
N MET A 52 18.43 -3.13 -22.59
CA MET A 52 19.82 -3.61 -22.75
C MET A 52 19.93 -5.14 -22.63
N ALA A 53 19.13 -5.79 -21.78
CA ALA A 53 19.13 -7.23 -21.62
C ALA A 53 18.73 -7.95 -22.92
N GLN A 54 17.86 -7.35 -23.75
CA GLN A 54 17.42 -7.89 -25.04
C GLN A 54 18.55 -7.90 -26.09
N TYR A 55 19.56 -7.03 -25.96
CA TYR A 55 20.68 -6.96 -26.87
C TYR A 55 21.87 -7.86 -26.52
N GLY A 56 21.73 -8.77 -25.54
CA GLY A 56 22.70 -9.84 -25.28
C GLY A 56 23.94 -9.42 -24.48
N GLY A 57 23.89 -8.35 -23.72
CA GLY A 57 24.93 -7.96 -22.76
C GLY A 57 24.83 -8.73 -21.45
N GLY A 58 25.80 -8.58 -20.54
CA GLY A 58 25.81 -9.20 -19.20
C GLY A 58 24.65 -8.83 -18.25
N TYR A 59 23.55 -8.33 -18.81
CA TYR A 59 22.33 -7.87 -18.14
C TYR A 59 21.14 -8.84 -18.29
N SER A 60 21.37 -10.07 -18.74
CA SER A 60 20.30 -11.06 -18.99
C SER A 60 19.40 -11.30 -17.76
N PHE A 61 19.96 -11.20 -16.56
CA PHE A 61 19.21 -11.28 -15.30
C PHE A 61 18.06 -10.28 -15.20
N TYR A 62 18.24 -9.05 -15.69
CA TYR A 62 17.17 -8.03 -15.67
C TYR A 62 16.04 -8.34 -16.65
N GLY A 63 16.29 -9.11 -17.69
CA GLY A 63 15.27 -9.54 -18.67
C GLY A 63 14.23 -10.50 -18.07
N GLU A 64 14.62 -11.26 -17.03
CA GLU A 64 13.76 -12.22 -16.34
C GLU A 64 13.03 -11.62 -15.12
N MET A 65 13.46 -10.44 -14.67
CA MET A 65 12.82 -9.76 -13.54
C MET A 65 11.40 -9.28 -13.90
N PRO A 66 10.45 -9.35 -12.96
CA PRO A 66 9.14 -8.74 -13.14
C PRO A 66 9.25 -7.24 -13.45
N ASP A 67 8.29 -6.73 -14.22
CA ASP A 67 8.14 -5.29 -14.41
C ASP A 67 7.65 -4.65 -13.11
N SER A 68 8.32 -3.59 -12.68
CA SER A 68 7.91 -2.81 -11.52
C SER A 68 7.35 -1.47 -11.97
N TYR A 69 6.13 -1.19 -11.54
CA TYR A 69 5.41 0.05 -11.80
C TYR A 69 5.06 0.74 -10.48
N ASN A 70 5.04 2.07 -10.53
CA ASN A 70 4.49 2.86 -9.44
C ASN A 70 3.07 3.29 -9.84
N LEU A 71 2.09 2.98 -8.99
CA LEU A 71 0.74 3.52 -9.06
C LEU A 71 0.64 4.68 -8.06
N VAL A 72 0.65 5.89 -8.57
CA VAL A 72 0.55 7.11 -7.77
C VAL A 72 -0.92 7.51 -7.65
N VAL A 73 -1.41 7.60 -6.42
CA VAL A 73 -2.75 8.09 -6.09
C VAL A 73 -2.66 9.58 -5.83
N ASN A 74 -3.32 10.39 -6.68
CA ASN A 74 -3.34 11.84 -6.53
C ASN A 74 -4.30 12.26 -5.40
N SER A 75 -3.76 12.55 -4.23
CA SER A 75 -4.54 12.92 -3.05
C SER A 75 -5.29 14.26 -3.15
N ASN A 76 -4.94 15.12 -4.13
CA ASN A 76 -5.62 16.38 -4.39
C ASN A 76 -6.74 16.29 -5.42
N HIS A 77 -6.84 15.18 -6.14
CA HIS A 77 -7.88 15.02 -7.14
C HIS A 77 -9.28 14.91 -6.49
N PRO A 78 -10.31 15.64 -6.98
CA PRO A 78 -11.64 15.68 -6.36
C PRO A 78 -12.28 14.29 -6.14
N LEU A 79 -12.08 13.35 -7.07
CA LEU A 79 -12.60 11.98 -6.94
C LEU A 79 -11.89 11.18 -5.83
N ILE A 80 -10.64 11.47 -5.53
CA ILE A 80 -9.89 10.83 -4.44
C ILE A 80 -10.26 11.46 -3.10
N ILE A 81 -10.45 12.77 -3.07
CA ILE A 81 -10.96 13.49 -1.88
C ILE A 81 -12.34 12.94 -1.49
N SER A 82 -13.26 12.83 -2.46
CA SER A 82 -14.60 12.27 -2.21
C SER A 82 -14.56 10.82 -1.69
N LEU A 83 -13.59 10.01 -2.16
CA LEU A 83 -13.40 8.65 -1.64
C LEU A 83 -12.91 8.66 -0.19
N ALA A 84 -11.97 9.56 0.14
CA ALA A 84 -11.47 9.73 1.51
C ALA A 84 -12.57 10.23 2.48
N GLU A 85 -13.43 11.14 2.01
CA GLU A 85 -14.60 11.60 2.78
C GLU A 85 -15.61 10.48 3.02
N SER A 86 -15.84 9.61 2.05
CA SER A 86 -16.71 8.44 2.21
C SER A 86 -16.13 7.47 3.23
N LEU A 87 -14.84 7.17 3.18
CA LEU A 87 -14.16 6.34 4.17
C LEU A 87 -14.30 6.93 5.59
N GLU A 88 -14.08 8.22 5.72
CA GLU A 88 -14.22 8.90 7.01
C GLU A 88 -15.65 8.86 7.52
N LYS A 89 -16.63 9.05 6.64
CA LYS A 89 -18.07 8.99 7.01
C LYS A 89 -18.52 7.61 7.46
N GLU A 90 -18.03 6.55 6.80
CA GLU A 90 -18.47 5.19 7.02
C GLU A 90 -17.72 4.48 8.14
N HIS A 91 -16.42 4.76 8.30
CA HIS A 91 -15.50 4.02 9.19
C HIS A 91 -14.71 4.89 10.19
N ALA A 92 -15.05 6.19 10.37
CA ALA A 92 -14.30 7.10 11.22
C ALA A 92 -14.06 6.58 12.64
N GLU A 93 -15.10 6.09 13.30
CA GLU A 93 -15.03 5.60 14.70
C GLU A 93 -14.12 4.39 14.83
N GLU A 94 -14.25 3.43 13.91
CA GLU A 94 -13.48 2.19 13.92
C GLU A 94 -12.00 2.45 13.62
N LEU A 95 -11.71 3.27 12.60
CA LEU A 95 -10.36 3.65 12.24
C LEU A 95 -9.68 4.47 13.34
N LYS A 96 -10.38 5.42 13.95
CA LYS A 96 -9.86 6.20 15.10
C LYS A 96 -9.49 5.29 16.27
N LYS A 97 -10.36 4.35 16.61
CA LYS A 97 -10.11 3.39 17.69
C LYS A 97 -8.91 2.50 17.39
N ASN A 98 -8.84 1.96 16.19
CA ASN A 98 -7.71 1.13 15.76
C ASN A 98 -6.40 1.92 15.74
N ASN A 99 -6.39 3.12 15.20
CA ASN A 99 -5.22 3.98 15.12
C ASN A 99 -4.72 4.37 16.52
N ALA A 100 -5.62 4.74 17.44
CA ALA A 100 -5.25 5.03 18.83
C ALA A 100 -4.63 3.81 19.54
N GLY A 101 -5.17 2.60 19.28
CA GLY A 101 -4.59 1.35 19.78
C GLY A 101 -3.21 1.08 19.22
N ILE A 102 -3.03 1.22 17.89
CA ILE A 102 -1.75 1.03 17.20
C ILE A 102 -0.69 2.00 17.77
N GLU A 103 -1.00 3.28 17.86
CA GLU A 103 -0.07 4.30 18.39
C GLU A 103 0.33 3.99 19.83
N LYS A 104 -0.65 3.68 20.68
CA LYS A 104 -0.38 3.32 22.09
C LYS A 104 0.56 2.11 22.17
N THR A 105 0.25 1.04 21.46
CA THR A 105 1.05 -0.19 21.49
C THR A 105 2.46 0.03 20.91
N LYS A 106 2.60 0.85 19.84
CA LYS A 106 3.91 1.23 19.29
C LYS A 106 4.77 1.98 20.29
N VAL A 107 4.20 2.92 21.03
CA VAL A 107 4.91 3.67 22.08
C VAL A 107 5.37 2.73 23.22
N GLU A 108 4.53 1.79 23.63
CA GLU A 108 4.89 0.81 24.66
C GLU A 108 6.02 -0.12 24.20
N ILE A 109 5.97 -0.60 22.95
CA ILE A 109 7.04 -1.42 22.34
C ILE A 109 8.35 -0.63 22.27
N ASP A 110 8.32 0.59 21.74
CA ASP A 110 9.51 1.45 21.61
C ASP A 110 10.14 1.74 22.99
N PHE A 111 9.32 1.99 24.00
CA PHE A 111 9.80 2.17 25.37
C PHE A 111 10.50 0.91 25.89
N MET A 112 9.88 -0.27 25.74
CA MET A 112 10.45 -1.53 26.19
C MET A 112 11.74 -1.89 25.44
N GLU A 113 11.77 -1.68 24.13
CA GLU A 113 12.96 -1.92 23.31
C GLU A 113 14.13 -1.01 23.72
N LYS A 114 13.86 0.26 24.04
CA LYS A 114 14.88 1.19 24.56
C LYS A 114 15.38 0.79 25.95
N GLU A 115 14.51 0.28 26.82
CA GLU A 115 14.93 -0.24 28.14
C GLU A 115 15.76 -1.53 27.99
N HIS A 116 15.35 -2.44 27.09
CA HIS A 116 16.11 -3.66 26.81
C HIS A 116 17.49 -3.34 26.20
N ALA A 117 17.61 -2.32 25.35
CA ALA A 117 18.90 -1.90 24.78
C ALA A 117 19.91 -1.38 25.80
N LYS A 118 19.45 -0.94 26.98
CA LYS A 118 20.31 -0.50 28.10
C LYS A 118 20.81 -1.66 28.99
N LYS A 119 20.17 -2.84 28.87
CA LYS A 119 20.47 -4.03 29.66
C LYS A 119 21.33 -5.01 28.84
N LYS A 120 22.11 -5.85 29.52
CA LYS A 120 22.74 -6.97 28.84
C LYS A 120 21.70 -8.06 28.52
N PRO A 121 21.88 -8.84 27.46
CA PRO A 121 20.90 -9.88 27.08
C PRO A 121 20.56 -10.88 28.21
N GLU A 122 21.49 -11.10 29.12
CA GLU A 122 21.36 -11.99 30.29
C GLU A 122 20.55 -11.35 31.44
N GLU A 123 20.42 -10.03 31.43
CA GLU A 123 19.70 -9.25 32.45
C GLU A 123 18.22 -9.04 32.09
N ILE A 124 17.83 -9.36 30.85
CA ILE A 124 16.45 -9.27 30.40
C ILE A 124 15.73 -10.54 30.83
N SER A 125 14.74 -10.39 31.71
CA SER A 125 13.96 -11.52 32.19
C SER A 125 13.09 -12.15 31.11
N THR A 126 12.73 -13.42 31.30
CA THR A 126 11.80 -14.14 30.40
C THR A 126 10.46 -13.40 30.32
N PHE A 127 9.98 -12.89 31.45
CA PHE A 127 8.73 -12.13 31.52
C PHE A 127 8.77 -10.86 30.66
N GLU A 128 9.88 -10.10 30.66
CA GLU A 128 10.02 -8.90 29.82
C GLU A 128 10.04 -9.27 28.31
N LYS A 129 10.62 -10.41 27.96
CA LYS A 129 10.61 -10.91 26.56
C LYS A 129 9.21 -11.32 26.12
N ASP A 130 8.52 -12.08 26.97
CA ASP A 130 7.15 -12.55 26.71
C ASP A 130 6.17 -11.38 26.60
N ASP A 131 6.33 -10.34 27.44
CA ASP A 131 5.49 -9.16 27.39
C ASP A 131 5.72 -8.34 26.09
N LEU A 132 6.96 -8.21 25.64
CA LEU A 132 7.28 -7.59 24.35
C LEU A 132 6.70 -8.38 23.17
N GLU A 133 6.76 -9.72 23.21
CA GLU A 133 6.14 -10.56 22.18
C GLU A 133 4.61 -10.43 22.17
N ARG A 134 3.99 -10.36 23.35
CA ARG A 134 2.55 -10.11 23.48
C ARG A 134 2.16 -8.78 22.85
N LEU A 135 2.88 -7.69 23.16
CA LEU A 135 2.62 -6.37 22.58
C LEU A 135 2.79 -6.36 21.06
N ARG A 136 3.81 -7.03 20.53
CA ARG A 136 3.98 -7.19 19.07
C ARG A 136 2.84 -7.98 18.44
N GLY A 137 2.34 -8.99 19.14
CA GLY A 137 1.16 -9.75 18.72
C GLY A 137 -0.11 -8.89 18.70
N GLU A 138 -0.32 -8.07 19.71
CA GLU A 138 -1.44 -7.12 19.80
C GLU A 138 -1.36 -6.06 18.68
N LEU A 139 -0.16 -5.51 18.43
CA LEU A 139 0.07 -4.57 17.34
C LEU A 139 -0.32 -5.18 15.99
N LYS A 140 0.15 -6.39 15.71
CA LYS A 140 -0.18 -7.11 14.48
C LYS A 140 -1.68 -7.31 14.31
N GLN A 141 -2.39 -7.68 15.38
CA GLN A 141 -3.85 -7.84 15.33
C GLN A 141 -4.58 -6.54 15.03
N LEU A 142 -4.13 -5.41 15.61
CA LEU A 142 -4.71 -4.10 15.34
C LEU A 142 -4.44 -3.64 13.90
N GLU A 143 -3.24 -3.87 13.39
CA GLU A 143 -2.88 -3.58 12.00
C GLU A 143 -3.68 -4.44 11.00
N GLU A 144 -3.89 -5.72 11.30
CA GLU A 144 -4.74 -6.60 10.47
C GLU A 144 -6.21 -6.19 10.50
N LYS A 145 -6.74 -5.77 11.65
CA LYS A 145 -8.10 -5.22 11.73
C LYS A 145 -8.24 -3.97 10.87
N ARG A 146 -7.29 -3.03 10.98
CA ARG A 146 -7.28 -1.83 10.14
C ARG A 146 -7.23 -2.18 8.66
N LYS A 147 -6.36 -3.11 8.28
CA LYS A 147 -6.25 -3.61 6.91
C LYS A 147 -7.56 -4.21 6.41
N THR A 148 -8.24 -5.01 7.22
CA THR A 148 -9.53 -5.62 6.88
C THR A 148 -10.58 -4.56 6.57
N VAL A 149 -10.69 -3.51 7.39
CA VAL A 149 -11.61 -2.39 7.14
C VAL A 149 -11.32 -1.71 5.81
N LEU A 150 -10.05 -1.37 5.56
CA LEU A 150 -9.63 -0.68 4.33
C LEU A 150 -9.82 -1.55 3.08
N THR A 151 -9.55 -2.84 3.18
CA THR A 151 -9.77 -3.80 2.09
C THR A 151 -11.26 -3.94 1.78
N GLY A 152 -12.10 -4.14 2.81
CA GLY A 152 -13.56 -4.23 2.65
C GLY A 152 -14.15 -2.97 2.02
N PHE A 153 -13.72 -1.80 2.47
CA PHE A 153 -14.12 -0.54 1.85
C PHE A 153 -13.73 -0.47 0.36
N GLY A 154 -12.50 -0.89 0.02
CA GLY A 154 -12.05 -0.94 -1.38
C GLY A 154 -12.87 -1.89 -2.25
N GLU A 155 -13.30 -3.05 -1.72
CA GLU A 155 -14.13 -4.03 -2.41
C GLU A 155 -15.56 -3.55 -2.61
N GLU A 156 -16.15 -2.88 -1.62
CA GLU A 156 -17.52 -2.35 -1.68
C GLU A 156 -17.63 -1.16 -2.64
N HIS A 157 -16.60 -0.33 -2.71
CA HIS A 157 -16.55 0.84 -3.58
C HIS A 157 -16.02 0.52 -4.98
N LYS A 158 -16.92 0.07 -5.88
CA LYS A 158 -16.61 -0.24 -7.29
C LYS A 158 -15.83 0.87 -8.00
N SER A 159 -16.00 2.12 -7.59
CA SER A 159 -15.27 3.27 -8.14
C SER A 159 -13.75 3.19 -7.92
N VAL A 160 -13.27 2.46 -6.90
CA VAL A 160 -11.84 2.20 -6.69
C VAL A 160 -11.31 1.35 -7.84
N ARG A 161 -11.96 0.21 -8.10
CA ARG A 161 -11.58 -0.70 -9.18
C ARG A 161 -11.64 -0.02 -10.55
N GLN A 162 -12.72 0.71 -10.82
CA GLN A 162 -12.87 1.44 -12.09
C GLN A 162 -11.75 2.43 -12.35
N ARG A 163 -11.27 3.14 -11.33
CA ARG A 163 -10.12 4.07 -11.48
C ARG A 163 -8.83 3.34 -11.78
N ILE A 164 -8.59 2.20 -11.13
CA ILE A 164 -7.43 1.34 -11.42
C ILE A 164 -7.49 0.87 -12.87
N ASP A 165 -8.63 0.34 -13.30
CA ASP A 165 -8.82 -0.19 -14.65
C ASP A 165 -8.65 0.92 -15.72
N LEU A 166 -9.12 2.14 -15.45
CA LEU A 166 -8.88 3.30 -16.32
C LEU A 166 -7.39 3.67 -16.42
N ALA A 167 -6.68 3.68 -15.30
CA ALA A 167 -5.24 3.96 -15.30
C ALA A 167 -4.47 2.86 -16.04
N MET A 168 -4.83 1.59 -15.87
CA MET A 168 -4.26 0.47 -16.61
C MET A 168 -4.58 0.54 -18.09
N LEU A 169 -5.80 0.93 -18.47
CA LEU A 169 -6.20 1.10 -19.87
C LEU A 169 -5.39 2.20 -20.56
N ALA A 170 -5.23 3.35 -19.88
CA ALA A 170 -4.44 4.48 -20.39
C ALA A 170 -2.96 4.11 -20.64
N ASN A 171 -2.44 3.11 -19.93
CA ASN A 171 -1.08 2.61 -20.05
C ASN A 171 -0.98 1.31 -20.90
N ASN A 172 -2.02 0.92 -21.61
CA ASN A 172 -2.11 -0.32 -22.44
C ASN A 172 -1.83 -1.61 -21.62
N MET A 173 -2.11 -1.57 -20.32
CA MET A 173 -1.90 -2.70 -19.41
C MET A 173 -3.16 -3.55 -19.23
N LEU A 174 -4.34 -3.01 -19.56
CA LEU A 174 -5.62 -3.73 -19.48
C LEU A 174 -5.84 -4.51 -20.80
N LYS A 175 -5.80 -5.85 -20.73
CA LYS A 175 -5.87 -6.72 -21.91
C LYS A 175 -6.77 -7.93 -21.66
N GLY A 176 -7.22 -8.56 -22.75
CA GLY A 176 -7.95 -9.83 -22.70
C GLY A 176 -9.26 -9.75 -21.94
N GLU A 177 -9.47 -10.67 -21.04
CA GLU A 177 -10.70 -10.81 -20.25
C GLU A 177 -10.96 -9.60 -19.34
N ALA A 178 -9.91 -9.02 -18.75
CA ALA A 178 -10.01 -7.81 -17.93
C ALA A 178 -10.55 -6.61 -18.73
N LEU A 179 -10.07 -6.42 -19.96
CA LEU A 179 -10.60 -5.39 -20.86
C LEU A 179 -12.05 -5.66 -21.23
N SER A 180 -12.40 -6.91 -21.53
CA SER A 180 -13.77 -7.29 -21.87
C SER A 180 -14.75 -7.08 -20.71
N SER A 181 -14.30 -7.31 -19.48
CA SER A 181 -15.08 -7.08 -18.27
C SER A 181 -15.28 -5.58 -17.97
N PHE A 182 -14.27 -4.77 -18.24
CA PHE A 182 -14.33 -3.31 -18.06
C PHE A 182 -15.32 -2.63 -19.02
N VAL A 183 -15.44 -3.11 -20.25
CA VAL A 183 -16.30 -2.51 -21.31
C VAL A 183 -17.77 -2.92 -21.18
N ARG A 184 -18.10 -3.95 -20.42
CA ARG A 184 -19.48 -4.41 -20.14
C ARG A 184 -20.13 -3.64 -19.01
#